data_d271ca88ba2a59ff23d4a59bfb013d9c
#
_entry.id   d271ca88ba2a59ff23d4a59bfb013d9c
#
_cell.length_a   1.000
_cell.length_b   1.000
_cell.length_c   1.000
_cell.angle_alpha   90.00
_cell.angle_beta   90.00
_cell.angle_gamma   90.00
#
_symmetry.space_group_name_H-M   'P 1'
#
loop_
_entity.id
_entity.type
_entity.pdbx_description
1 polymer ?
#
loop_
_entity_poly.entity_id
_entity_poly.type
_entity_poly.pdbx_seq_one_letter_code
_entity_poly.pdbx_strand_id
1 'polypeptide(L)'
;MKRAILTWLFGALLLGVVSCSPQAFSMAVDMRQPSRSGLDLAGKSFAVVYLLNDQDQTNLFNANFANGFAEKLEDEYFGGRRRVSLFSIAKQEDAKYASKDTLVNLVMDVNADVVFLVDTPAFGTQDSEKLPFSVNVFAYDSMNRAEDKVYAYSGSNTVEVKDWESSCHKAGYEAGNIFAPQWESERFSVIYFDGGGLWEKASTAAASFQWSDAIDCWLQLADTDNVQKRSCAEYDLALGCFMEGQYQLALEWLDRSDADMPVYMSKDLRKKIIERMK
;
A
#
# COMPACT_ATOMS: atom_id res chain seq x y z
N MET A 1 -13.15 11.37 -68.29
CA MET A 1 -13.39 12.35 -67.23
C MET A 1 -14.29 11.82 -66.10
N LYS A 2 -15.41 11.16 -66.33
CA LYS A 2 -16.30 10.66 -65.24
C LYS A 2 -15.64 9.63 -64.28
N ARG A 3 -14.70 8.78 -64.73
CA ARG A 3 -14.00 7.79 -63.92
C ARG A 3 -12.94 8.42 -62.97
N ALA A 4 -12.30 9.52 -63.39
CA ALA A 4 -11.31 10.21 -62.60
C ALA A 4 -11.93 11.00 -61.43
N ILE A 5 -13.15 11.56 -61.63
CA ILE A 5 -13.90 12.28 -60.61
C ILE A 5 -14.40 11.33 -59.51
N LEU A 6 -14.80 10.10 -59.87
CA LEU A 6 -15.27 9.09 -58.93
C LEU A 6 -14.15 8.57 -58.01
N THR A 7 -12.93 8.40 -58.57
CA THR A 7 -11.75 8.00 -57.76
C THR A 7 -11.29 9.09 -56.81
N TRP A 8 -11.40 10.37 -57.20
CA TRP A 8 -11.08 11.49 -56.32
C TRP A 8 -12.11 11.65 -55.18
N LEU A 9 -13.40 11.42 -55.43
CA LEU A 9 -14.46 11.44 -54.43
C LEU A 9 -14.32 10.28 -53.43
N PHE A 10 -13.93 9.10 -53.87
CA PHE A 10 -13.66 7.95 -52.99
C PHE A 10 -12.39 8.14 -52.15
N GLY A 11 -11.35 8.76 -52.72
CA GLY A 11 -10.11 9.11 -51.98
C GLY A 11 -10.34 10.19 -50.93
N ALA A 12 -11.18 11.19 -51.21
CA ALA A 12 -11.55 12.24 -50.23
C ALA A 12 -12.47 11.72 -49.11
N LEU A 13 -13.32 10.72 -49.42
CA LEU A 13 -14.18 10.10 -48.40
C LEU A 13 -13.38 9.21 -47.41
N LEU A 14 -12.30 8.57 -47.89
CA LEU A 14 -11.41 7.76 -47.05
C LEU A 14 -10.50 8.59 -46.12
N LEU A 15 -10.20 9.83 -46.48
CA LEU A 15 -9.40 10.75 -45.64
C LEU A 15 -10.21 11.42 -44.54
N GLY A 16 -11.55 11.38 -44.61
CA GLY A 16 -12.46 12.02 -43.64
C GLY A 16 -12.80 11.17 -42.42
N VAL A 17 -12.39 9.89 -42.37
CA VAL A 17 -12.74 8.97 -41.25
C VAL A 17 -11.63 8.77 -40.23
N VAL A 18 -10.57 9.55 -40.26
CA VAL A 18 -9.35 9.27 -39.45
C VAL A 18 -9.35 9.94 -38.09
N SER A 19 -10.41 10.60 -37.64
CA SER A 19 -10.24 11.51 -36.51
C SER A 19 -11.17 11.37 -35.29
N CYS A 20 -11.85 10.25 -35.09
CA CYS A 20 -12.75 10.17 -33.92
C CYS A 20 -12.64 8.88 -33.11
N SER A 21 -11.57 8.11 -33.26
CA SER A 21 -11.37 6.92 -32.42
C SER A 21 -10.67 7.29 -31.10
N PRO A 22 -11.08 6.70 -29.99
CA PRO A 22 -10.37 6.84 -28.74
C PRO A 22 -8.95 6.26 -28.87
N GLN A 23 -7.98 6.97 -28.34
CA GLN A 23 -6.60 6.53 -28.17
C GLN A 23 -6.39 6.20 -26.71
N ALA A 24 -5.37 5.43 -26.39
CA ALA A 24 -4.99 5.17 -25.00
C ALA A 24 -3.47 5.14 -24.87
N PHE A 25 -2.97 5.68 -23.78
CA PHE A 25 -1.60 5.44 -23.37
C PHE A 25 -1.58 4.71 -22.03
N SER A 26 -0.54 3.89 -21.82
CA SER A 26 -0.36 3.17 -20.56
C SER A 26 0.77 3.79 -19.76
N MET A 27 0.55 3.92 -18.46
CA MET A 27 1.53 4.40 -17.51
C MET A 27 1.74 3.37 -16.40
N ALA A 28 2.95 3.32 -15.87
CA ALA A 28 3.27 2.53 -14.70
C ALA A 28 3.15 3.42 -13.46
N VAL A 29 2.46 2.94 -12.45
CA VAL A 29 2.29 3.62 -11.16
C VAL A 29 2.75 2.67 -10.07
N ASP A 30 3.68 3.12 -9.22
CA ASP A 30 4.10 2.33 -8.07
C ASP A 30 3.03 2.41 -7.00
N MET A 31 2.36 1.29 -6.80
CA MET A 31 1.26 1.13 -5.86
C MET A 31 1.75 0.45 -4.59
N ARG A 32 1.37 1.03 -3.46
CA ARG A 32 1.64 0.43 -2.16
C ARG A 32 0.77 -0.79 -1.96
N GLN A 33 1.41 -1.92 -1.62
CA GLN A 33 0.77 -3.17 -1.26
C GLN A 33 0.89 -3.41 0.25
N PRO A 34 0.00 -4.22 0.85
CA PRO A 34 0.15 -4.66 2.23
C PRO A 34 1.53 -5.30 2.45
N SER A 35 2.01 -5.26 3.68
CA SER A 35 3.27 -5.88 4.05
C SER A 35 3.19 -7.42 3.92
N ARG A 36 4.35 -8.08 3.86
CA ARG A 36 4.43 -9.56 3.85
C ARG A 36 3.89 -10.21 5.11
N SER A 37 3.74 -9.43 6.17
CA SER A 37 3.15 -9.90 7.43
C SER A 37 1.64 -10.20 7.32
N GLY A 38 0.98 -9.69 6.29
CA GLY A 38 -0.47 -9.70 6.17
C GLY A 38 -1.17 -8.63 7.01
N LEU A 39 -0.39 -7.77 7.73
CA LEU A 39 -0.94 -6.62 8.44
C LEU A 39 -0.94 -5.40 7.52
N ASP A 40 -2.07 -4.74 7.42
CA ASP A 40 -2.13 -3.39 6.86
C ASP A 40 -1.94 -2.38 7.99
N LEU A 41 -0.80 -1.72 7.97
CA LEU A 41 -0.39 -0.76 8.98
C LEU A 41 -0.61 0.70 8.56
N ALA A 42 -1.13 0.93 7.35
CA ALA A 42 -1.33 2.28 6.83
C ALA A 42 -2.31 3.10 7.68
N GLY A 43 -1.91 4.31 8.06
CA GLY A 43 -2.77 5.24 8.79
C GLY A 43 -3.06 4.89 10.25
N LYS A 44 -2.39 3.87 10.81
CA LYS A 44 -2.56 3.42 12.19
C LYS A 44 -1.43 3.91 13.10
N SER A 45 -1.72 3.97 14.39
CA SER A 45 -0.74 4.22 15.43
C SER A 45 -0.16 2.90 15.95
N PHE A 46 1.13 2.90 16.34
CA PHE A 46 1.84 1.70 16.78
C PHE A 46 2.44 1.86 18.17
N ALA A 47 2.46 0.76 18.90
CA ALA A 47 3.29 0.61 20.09
C ALA A 47 4.09 -0.69 20.02
N VAL A 48 5.33 -0.64 20.47
CA VAL A 48 6.19 -1.81 20.66
C VAL A 48 6.38 -2.01 22.16
N VAL A 49 5.95 -3.16 22.63
CA VAL A 49 6.09 -3.59 24.02
C VAL A 49 7.13 -4.70 24.05
N TYR A 50 8.07 -4.66 24.98
CA TYR A 50 9.07 -5.71 25.15
C TYR A 50 9.11 -6.23 26.59
N LEU A 51 9.42 -7.53 26.72
CA LEU A 51 9.44 -8.20 27.99
C LEU A 51 10.80 -8.02 28.69
N LEU A 52 10.75 -7.74 29.99
CA LEU A 52 11.91 -7.76 30.87
C LEU A 52 11.86 -9.00 31.75
N ASN A 53 13.01 -9.61 32.04
CA ASN A 53 13.19 -10.72 32.98
C ASN A 53 14.32 -10.40 33.95
N ASP A 54 14.74 -11.37 34.78
CA ASP A 54 15.80 -11.21 35.78
C ASP A 54 17.22 -11.24 35.16
N GLN A 55 17.37 -11.29 33.83
CA GLN A 55 18.66 -11.37 33.16
C GLN A 55 18.99 -10.07 32.43
N ASP A 56 20.01 -9.35 32.88
CA ASP A 56 20.43 -8.07 32.31
C ASP A 56 20.74 -8.15 30.82
N GLN A 57 21.41 -9.23 30.36
CA GLN A 57 21.75 -9.42 28.95
C GLN A 57 20.48 -9.54 28.08
N THR A 58 19.48 -10.28 28.54
CA THR A 58 18.19 -10.42 27.86
C THR A 58 17.46 -9.08 27.81
N ASN A 59 17.46 -8.34 28.90
CA ASN A 59 16.81 -7.02 28.98
C ASN A 59 17.47 -6.02 28.05
N LEU A 60 18.81 -6.01 28.00
CA LEU A 60 19.57 -5.15 27.09
C LEU A 60 19.32 -5.54 25.62
N PHE A 61 19.25 -6.86 25.32
CA PHE A 61 18.85 -7.33 23.99
C PHE A 61 17.47 -6.80 23.61
N ASN A 62 16.45 -7.05 24.45
CA ASN A 62 15.07 -6.69 24.15
C ASN A 62 14.89 -5.17 23.98
N ALA A 63 15.55 -4.35 24.80
CA ALA A 63 15.48 -2.90 24.67
C ALA A 63 16.06 -2.42 23.33
N ASN A 64 17.26 -2.89 22.96
CA ASN A 64 17.88 -2.48 21.71
C ASN A 64 17.16 -3.06 20.47
N PHE A 65 16.74 -4.32 20.53
CA PHE A 65 15.94 -4.94 19.49
C PHE A 65 14.62 -4.19 19.26
N ALA A 66 13.87 -3.88 20.34
CA ALA A 66 12.62 -3.14 20.25
C ALA A 66 12.82 -1.72 19.70
N ASN A 67 13.92 -1.05 20.06
CA ASN A 67 14.28 0.25 19.48
C ASN A 67 14.51 0.17 17.97
N GLY A 68 15.34 -0.78 17.52
CA GLY A 68 15.59 -0.95 16.08
C GLY A 68 14.33 -1.34 15.31
N PHE A 69 13.50 -2.20 15.90
CA PHE A 69 12.22 -2.59 15.32
C PHE A 69 11.27 -1.40 15.18
N ALA A 70 11.16 -0.56 16.21
CA ALA A 70 10.36 0.66 16.17
C ALA A 70 10.89 1.67 15.14
N GLU A 71 12.21 1.87 15.05
CA GLU A 71 12.84 2.73 14.06
C GLU A 71 12.49 2.28 12.63
N LYS A 72 12.52 0.98 12.35
CA LYS A 72 12.12 0.46 11.03
C LYS A 72 10.66 0.79 10.72
N LEU A 73 9.74 0.64 11.66
CA LEU A 73 8.35 1.02 11.48
C LEU A 73 8.19 2.54 11.25
N GLU A 74 8.99 3.35 11.95
CA GLU A 74 9.00 4.80 11.79
C GLU A 74 9.48 5.24 10.42
N ASP A 75 10.53 4.62 9.92
CA ASP A 75 11.06 4.89 8.57
C ASP A 75 10.00 4.57 7.49
N GLU A 76 9.34 3.43 7.60
CA GLU A 76 8.40 2.95 6.58
C GLU A 76 7.04 3.66 6.61
N TYR A 77 6.57 4.07 7.79
CA TYR A 77 5.20 4.57 7.95
C TYR A 77 5.11 6.04 8.35
N PHE A 78 6.18 6.61 8.89
CA PHE A 78 6.17 7.98 9.40
C PHE A 78 7.30 8.87 8.84
N GLY A 79 8.01 8.40 7.80
CA GLY A 79 9.09 9.13 7.16
C GLY A 79 10.24 9.44 8.13
N GLY A 80 10.61 8.49 8.97
CA GLY A 80 11.66 8.58 9.98
C GLY A 80 11.32 9.46 11.19
N ARG A 81 10.06 9.88 11.34
CA ARG A 81 9.63 10.65 12.51
C ARG A 81 9.31 9.68 13.66
N ARG A 82 9.82 9.95 14.85
CA ARG A 82 9.51 9.18 16.05
C ARG A 82 8.04 9.29 16.43
N ARG A 83 7.31 8.21 16.15
CA ARG A 83 5.86 8.09 16.40
C ARG A 83 5.47 6.72 16.98
N VAL A 84 6.40 5.78 17.04
CA VAL A 84 6.17 4.48 17.65
C VAL A 84 6.49 4.58 19.13
N SER A 85 5.51 4.29 19.98
CA SER A 85 5.70 4.30 21.42
C SER A 85 6.37 3.00 21.87
N LEU A 86 7.37 3.12 22.75
CA LEU A 86 8.10 1.99 23.33
C LEU A 86 7.74 1.81 24.81
N PHE A 87 7.39 0.58 25.18
CA PHE A 87 7.07 0.21 26.57
C PHE A 87 7.79 -1.07 26.97
N SER A 88 8.13 -1.17 28.25
CA SER A 88 8.64 -2.40 28.85
C SER A 88 7.70 -2.91 29.91
N ILE A 89 7.51 -4.22 29.98
CA ILE A 89 6.74 -4.88 31.02
C ILE A 89 7.52 -6.06 31.61
N ALA A 90 7.40 -6.28 32.92
CA ALA A 90 8.05 -7.42 33.56
C ALA A 90 7.38 -8.72 33.11
N LYS A 91 8.20 -9.70 32.70
CA LYS A 91 7.72 -11.03 32.32
C LYS A 91 7.20 -11.76 33.55
N GLN A 92 5.97 -12.24 33.48
CA GLN A 92 5.36 -13.10 34.50
C GLN A 92 5.42 -14.55 34.03
N GLU A 93 5.75 -15.48 34.92
CA GLU A 93 5.98 -16.89 34.58
C GLU A 93 4.73 -17.57 33.99
N ASP A 94 3.55 -17.24 34.52
CA ASP A 94 2.28 -17.84 34.10
C ASP A 94 1.52 -17.09 32.99
N ALA A 95 2.05 -15.98 32.51
CA ALA A 95 1.37 -15.15 31.53
C ALA A 95 1.46 -15.71 30.11
N LYS A 96 0.31 -15.78 29.44
CA LYS A 96 0.20 -16.23 28.05
C LYS A 96 0.30 -15.03 27.10
N TYR A 97 1.51 -14.53 26.88
CA TYR A 97 1.75 -13.32 26.07
C TYR A 97 1.28 -13.43 24.62
N ALA A 98 1.22 -14.65 24.06
CA ALA A 98 0.66 -14.91 22.73
C ALA A 98 -0.87 -14.95 22.72
N SER A 99 -1.56 -14.76 23.87
CA SER A 99 -3.02 -14.78 23.91
C SER A 99 -3.61 -13.47 23.40
N LYS A 100 -4.76 -13.56 22.75
CA LYS A 100 -5.52 -12.39 22.31
C LYS A 100 -5.85 -11.46 23.46
N ASP A 101 -6.31 -11.99 24.59
CA ASP A 101 -6.72 -11.18 25.75
C ASP A 101 -5.57 -10.32 26.28
N THR A 102 -4.36 -10.88 26.31
CA THR A 102 -3.16 -10.12 26.73
C THR A 102 -2.90 -8.98 25.76
N LEU A 103 -2.93 -9.23 24.45
CA LEU A 103 -2.63 -8.21 23.45
C LEU A 103 -3.72 -7.14 23.34
N VAL A 104 -4.99 -7.51 23.52
CA VAL A 104 -6.11 -6.56 23.62
C VAL A 104 -5.92 -5.62 24.81
N ASN A 105 -5.57 -6.16 25.98
CA ASN A 105 -5.30 -5.33 27.15
C ASN A 105 -4.11 -4.39 26.89
N LEU A 106 -3.03 -4.88 26.29
CA LEU A 106 -1.89 -4.02 25.92
C LEU A 106 -2.28 -2.89 24.97
N VAL A 107 -3.11 -3.16 23.93
CA VAL A 107 -3.63 -2.11 23.05
C VAL A 107 -4.33 -1.01 23.85
N MET A 108 -5.16 -1.39 24.81
CA MET A 108 -5.89 -0.42 25.66
C MET A 108 -4.94 0.35 26.58
N ASP A 109 -3.97 -0.33 27.17
CA ASP A 109 -3.02 0.27 28.11
C ASP A 109 -2.08 1.25 27.42
N VAL A 110 -1.61 0.93 26.20
CA VAL A 110 -0.67 1.79 25.46
C VAL A 110 -1.37 2.79 24.54
N ASN A 111 -2.69 2.69 24.39
CA ASN A 111 -3.51 3.55 23.52
C ASN A 111 -2.98 3.65 22.09
N ALA A 112 -2.79 2.51 21.45
CA ALA A 112 -2.36 2.39 20.06
C ALA A 112 -3.34 1.50 19.28
N ASP A 113 -3.40 1.67 17.95
CA ASP A 113 -4.24 0.83 17.09
C ASP A 113 -3.65 -0.56 16.89
N VAL A 114 -2.33 -0.65 16.86
CA VAL A 114 -1.57 -1.91 16.69
C VAL A 114 -0.52 -2.00 17.77
N VAL A 115 -0.47 -3.14 18.46
CA VAL A 115 0.59 -3.46 19.41
C VAL A 115 1.48 -4.57 18.87
N PHE A 116 2.78 -4.39 19.01
CA PHE A 116 3.80 -5.42 18.79
C PHE A 116 4.40 -5.79 20.13
N LEU A 117 4.36 -7.07 20.50
CA LEU A 117 4.97 -7.58 21.72
C LEU A 117 6.18 -8.42 21.36
N VAL A 118 7.35 -7.95 21.75
CA VAL A 118 8.64 -8.66 21.62
C VAL A 118 8.83 -9.56 22.84
N ASP A 119 8.85 -10.88 22.63
CA ASP A 119 9.12 -11.87 23.70
C ASP A 119 10.61 -11.89 24.04
N THR A 120 10.96 -12.58 25.11
CA THR A 120 12.36 -12.80 25.49
C THR A 120 13.03 -13.72 24.45
N PRO A 121 14.27 -13.40 24.03
CA PRO A 121 14.99 -14.24 23.08
C PRO A 121 15.41 -15.58 23.70
N ALA A 122 15.49 -16.60 22.88
CA ALA A 122 16.22 -17.81 23.21
C ALA A 122 17.60 -17.74 22.54
N PHE A 123 18.65 -17.75 23.34
CA PHE A 123 20.02 -17.73 22.85
C PHE A 123 20.54 -19.15 22.60
N GLY A 124 21.25 -19.31 21.49
CA GLY A 124 21.95 -20.56 21.18
C GLY A 124 23.37 -20.63 21.76
N THR A 125 24.15 -21.56 21.28
CA THR A 125 25.55 -21.68 21.72
C THR A 125 26.38 -20.58 21.05
N GLN A 126 27.07 -19.79 21.87
CA GLN A 126 27.98 -18.75 21.41
C GLN A 126 29.15 -19.33 20.64
N ASP A 127 29.39 -18.88 19.43
CA ASP A 127 30.67 -18.97 18.75
C ASP A 127 31.52 -17.74 19.12
N SER A 128 32.84 -17.78 18.90
CA SER A 128 33.81 -16.80 19.44
C SER A 128 33.44 -15.33 19.31
N GLU A 129 32.71 -14.95 18.28
CA GLU A 129 32.31 -13.54 18.00
C GLU A 129 30.81 -13.32 17.87
N LYS A 130 30.04 -14.39 17.66
CA LYS A 130 28.59 -14.30 17.37
C LYS A 130 27.77 -15.15 18.31
N LEU A 131 26.64 -14.62 18.74
CA LEU A 131 25.65 -15.32 19.53
C LEU A 131 24.37 -15.49 18.71
N PRO A 132 23.99 -16.72 18.36
CA PRO A 132 22.72 -17.00 17.72
C PRO A 132 21.56 -16.72 18.68
N PHE A 133 20.48 -16.22 18.15
CA PHE A 133 19.24 -16.03 18.91
C PHE A 133 18.01 -16.37 18.05
N SER A 134 16.90 -16.65 18.73
CA SER A 134 15.57 -16.64 18.17
C SER A 134 14.65 -15.79 19.05
N VAL A 135 13.76 -15.03 18.42
CA VAL A 135 12.81 -14.16 19.11
C VAL A 135 11.45 -14.28 18.45
N ASN A 136 10.39 -14.19 19.23
CA ASN A 136 9.02 -14.09 18.75
C ASN A 136 8.52 -12.65 18.91
N VAL A 137 7.83 -12.18 17.87
CA VAL A 137 7.08 -10.93 17.91
C VAL A 137 5.62 -11.28 17.68
N PHE A 138 4.77 -10.95 18.65
CA PHE A 138 3.32 -11.08 18.53
C PHE A 138 2.73 -9.74 18.18
N ALA A 139 1.75 -9.71 17.26
CA ALA A 139 1.06 -8.48 16.90
C ALA A 139 -0.45 -8.66 16.97
N TYR A 140 -1.12 -7.59 17.37
CA TYR A 140 -2.56 -7.49 17.36
C TYR A 140 -2.99 -6.13 16.80
N ASP A 141 -3.90 -6.17 15.84
CA ASP A 141 -4.49 -5.01 15.19
C ASP A 141 -5.94 -4.85 15.64
N SER A 142 -6.20 -3.87 16.49
CA SER A 142 -7.53 -3.60 17.05
C SER A 142 -8.51 -2.99 16.03
N MET A 143 -7.98 -2.46 14.93
CA MET A 143 -8.77 -1.85 13.85
C MET A 143 -9.23 -2.86 12.81
N ASN A 144 -8.59 -4.03 12.73
CA ASN A 144 -8.96 -5.09 11.79
C ASN A 144 -10.06 -5.99 12.37
N ARG A 145 -11.30 -5.54 12.29
CA ARG A 145 -12.46 -6.29 12.80
C ARG A 145 -12.78 -7.55 12.00
N ALA A 146 -12.31 -7.66 10.76
CA ALA A 146 -12.57 -8.81 9.89
C ALA A 146 -11.67 -10.00 10.25
N GLU A 147 -10.44 -9.72 10.70
CA GLU A 147 -9.47 -10.73 11.11
C GLU A 147 -9.05 -10.53 12.57
N ASP A 148 -9.99 -10.73 13.47
CA ASP A 148 -9.79 -10.61 14.92
C ASP A 148 -8.91 -11.74 15.47
N LYS A 149 -7.62 -11.71 15.11
CA LYS A 149 -6.62 -12.74 15.44
C LYS A 149 -5.29 -12.14 15.91
N VAL A 150 -4.52 -12.96 16.61
CA VAL A 150 -3.12 -12.67 16.93
C VAL A 150 -2.23 -13.14 15.79
N TYR A 151 -1.31 -12.30 15.39
CA TYR A 151 -0.26 -12.63 14.45
C TYR A 151 1.01 -12.99 15.23
N ALA A 152 1.66 -14.07 14.85
CA ALA A 152 2.90 -14.52 15.47
C ALA A 152 4.01 -14.65 14.43
N TYR A 153 5.12 -13.97 14.67
CA TYR A 153 6.30 -13.98 13.81
C TYR A 153 7.48 -14.46 14.61
N SER A 154 8.19 -15.45 14.06
CA SER A 154 9.41 -15.97 14.67
C SER A 154 10.59 -15.63 13.77
N GLY A 155 11.61 -15.03 14.34
CA GLY A 155 12.86 -14.71 13.66
C GLY A 155 14.06 -15.36 14.36
N SER A 156 15.07 -15.73 13.58
CA SER A 156 16.37 -16.18 14.09
C SER A 156 17.48 -15.47 13.33
N ASN A 157 18.51 -15.04 14.04
CA ASN A 157 19.68 -14.38 13.50
C ASN A 157 20.85 -14.51 14.48
N THR A 158 21.94 -13.80 14.25
CA THR A 158 23.10 -13.73 15.15
C THR A 158 23.38 -12.28 15.51
N VAL A 159 23.83 -12.05 16.75
CA VAL A 159 24.37 -10.76 17.21
C VAL A 159 25.86 -10.86 17.47
N GLU A 160 26.58 -9.76 17.21
CA GLU A 160 28.00 -9.67 17.49
C GLU A 160 28.23 -9.31 18.96
N VAL A 161 29.02 -10.12 19.65
CA VAL A 161 29.24 -9.93 21.11
C VAL A 161 30.05 -8.69 21.41
N LYS A 162 30.97 -8.29 20.51
CA LYS A 162 31.81 -7.11 20.67
C LYS A 162 31.05 -5.78 20.53
N ASP A 163 29.98 -5.78 19.74
CA ASP A 163 29.14 -4.61 19.45
C ASP A 163 27.68 -4.94 19.74
N TRP A 164 27.45 -5.36 20.99
CA TRP A 164 26.20 -5.95 21.44
C TRP A 164 24.98 -5.05 21.17
N GLU A 165 25.02 -3.81 21.63
CA GLU A 165 23.87 -2.90 21.56
C GLU A 165 23.50 -2.58 20.10
N SER A 166 24.50 -2.20 19.30
CA SER A 166 24.31 -1.88 17.89
C SER A 166 23.85 -3.10 17.09
N SER A 167 24.41 -4.28 17.38
CA SER A 167 24.03 -5.53 16.72
C SER A 167 22.61 -5.98 17.06
N CYS A 168 22.18 -5.83 18.33
CA CYS A 168 20.81 -6.08 18.74
C CYS A 168 19.83 -5.10 18.09
N HIS A 169 20.18 -3.83 18.05
CA HIS A 169 19.41 -2.79 17.38
C HIS A 169 19.23 -3.10 15.90
N LYS A 170 20.32 -3.41 15.20
CA LYS A 170 20.30 -3.81 13.79
C LYS A 170 19.42 -5.03 13.56
N ALA A 171 19.51 -6.04 14.44
CA ALA A 171 18.66 -7.22 14.34
C ALA A 171 17.17 -6.89 14.45
N GLY A 172 16.80 -5.97 15.35
CA GLY A 172 15.45 -5.46 15.47
C GLY A 172 14.99 -4.70 14.22
N TYR A 173 15.84 -3.82 13.70
CA TYR A 173 15.56 -3.09 12.47
C TYR A 173 15.32 -4.04 11.28
N GLU A 174 16.16 -5.07 11.12
CA GLU A 174 16.01 -6.10 10.08
C GLU A 174 14.73 -6.93 10.27
N ALA A 175 14.36 -7.25 11.52
CA ALA A 175 13.12 -7.97 11.82
C ALA A 175 11.87 -7.16 11.40
N GLY A 176 11.93 -5.84 11.46
CA GLY A 176 10.87 -4.95 11.00
C GLY A 176 10.58 -5.02 9.50
N ASN A 177 11.50 -5.57 8.67
CA ASN A 177 11.32 -5.63 7.21
C ASN A 177 10.09 -6.44 6.77
N ILE A 178 9.63 -7.42 7.56
CA ILE A 178 8.42 -8.18 7.23
C ILE A 178 7.17 -7.32 7.25
N PHE A 179 7.21 -6.23 8.02
CA PHE A 179 6.11 -5.26 8.18
C PHE A 179 6.23 -4.07 7.22
N ALA A 180 7.34 -3.95 6.48
CA ALA A 180 7.50 -2.90 5.49
C ALA A 180 6.48 -3.07 4.35
N PRO A 181 5.87 -1.98 3.87
CA PRO A 181 4.98 -2.04 2.72
C PRO A 181 5.73 -2.56 1.50
N GLN A 182 5.03 -3.32 0.69
CA GLN A 182 5.55 -3.70 -0.62
C GLN A 182 5.17 -2.64 -1.64
N TRP A 183 6.01 -2.44 -2.65
CA TRP A 183 5.71 -1.57 -3.77
C TRP A 183 5.68 -2.42 -5.03
N GLU A 184 4.58 -2.35 -5.76
CA GLU A 184 4.40 -3.05 -7.01
C GLU A 184 4.07 -2.04 -8.10
N SER A 185 4.78 -2.13 -9.22
CA SER A 185 4.52 -1.27 -10.37
C SER A 185 3.35 -1.83 -11.17
N GLU A 186 2.21 -1.19 -11.06
CA GLU A 186 1.00 -1.56 -11.77
C GLU A 186 0.80 -0.69 -13.02
N ARG A 187 0.25 -1.29 -14.07
CA ARG A 187 -0.06 -0.56 -15.31
C ARG A 187 -1.51 -0.12 -15.33
N PHE A 188 -1.71 1.14 -15.72
CA PHE A 188 -3.01 1.74 -15.94
C PHE A 188 -3.04 2.41 -17.30
N SER A 189 -4.22 2.46 -17.91
CA SER A 189 -4.41 3.10 -19.21
C SER A 189 -5.34 4.28 -19.09
N VAL A 190 -4.93 5.40 -19.66
CA VAL A 190 -5.71 6.63 -19.78
C VAL A 190 -6.18 6.77 -21.21
N ILE A 191 -7.44 7.09 -21.41
CA ILE A 191 -8.06 7.27 -22.72
C ILE A 191 -8.05 8.75 -23.09
N TYR A 192 -7.83 9.04 -24.37
CA TYR A 192 -7.91 10.39 -24.89
C TYR A 192 -8.39 10.38 -26.34
N PHE A 193 -8.81 11.55 -26.80
CA PHE A 193 -9.14 11.79 -28.20
C PHE A 193 -8.21 12.87 -28.75
N ASP A 194 -7.69 12.62 -29.95
CA ASP A 194 -6.86 13.60 -30.66
C ASP A 194 -7.68 14.87 -30.98
N GLY A 195 -7.00 16.03 -31.02
CA GLY A 195 -7.62 17.31 -31.38
C GLY A 195 -7.41 18.40 -30.34
N GLY A 196 -6.59 18.15 -29.33
CA GLY A 196 -6.22 19.16 -28.32
C GLY A 196 -7.32 19.44 -27.27
N GLY A 197 -7.16 20.56 -26.55
CA GLY A 197 -8.16 21.03 -25.59
C GLY A 197 -8.14 20.28 -24.26
N LEU A 198 -9.33 19.94 -23.73
CA LEU A 198 -9.46 19.31 -22.41
C LEU A 198 -8.90 17.89 -22.36
N TRP A 199 -9.01 17.10 -23.44
CA TRP A 199 -8.43 15.76 -23.51
C TRP A 199 -6.90 15.78 -23.37
N GLU A 200 -6.23 16.71 -24.06
CA GLU A 200 -4.78 16.86 -23.96
C GLU A 200 -4.36 17.33 -22.56
N LYS A 201 -5.09 18.29 -21.97
CA LYS A 201 -4.85 18.75 -20.59
C LYS A 201 -4.99 17.61 -19.59
N ALA A 202 -6.09 16.86 -19.66
CA ALA A 202 -6.34 15.73 -18.77
C ALA A 202 -5.25 14.68 -18.88
N SER A 203 -4.87 14.30 -20.11
CA SER A 203 -3.82 13.33 -20.37
C SER A 203 -2.46 13.77 -19.86
N THR A 204 -2.12 15.06 -20.03
CA THR A 204 -0.86 15.64 -19.54
C THR A 204 -0.83 15.66 -18.01
N ALA A 205 -1.93 16.06 -17.37
CA ALA A 205 -2.07 16.04 -15.92
C ALA A 205 -1.94 14.61 -15.37
N ALA A 206 -2.65 13.64 -15.95
CA ALA A 206 -2.56 12.24 -15.55
C ALA A 206 -1.14 11.68 -15.73
N ALA A 207 -0.48 11.94 -16.86
CA ALA A 207 0.91 11.52 -17.11
C ALA A 207 1.92 12.14 -16.11
N SER A 208 1.55 13.29 -15.52
CA SER A 208 2.32 13.99 -14.48
C SER A 208 1.87 13.65 -13.06
N PHE A 209 0.98 12.67 -12.87
CA PHE A 209 0.38 12.27 -11.59
C PHE A 209 -0.40 13.38 -10.87
N GLN A 210 -0.85 14.39 -11.61
CA GLN A 210 -1.70 15.47 -11.11
C GLN A 210 -3.17 15.07 -11.23
N TRP A 211 -3.58 14.09 -10.40
CA TRP A 211 -4.88 13.41 -10.53
C TRP A 211 -6.06 14.35 -10.34
N SER A 212 -5.99 15.27 -9.37
CA SER A 212 -7.04 16.27 -9.15
C SER A 212 -7.29 17.14 -10.39
N ASP A 213 -6.21 17.63 -11.04
CA ASP A 213 -6.34 18.44 -12.26
C ASP A 213 -6.88 17.62 -13.44
N ALA A 214 -6.50 16.34 -13.53
CA ALA A 214 -7.03 15.43 -14.54
C ALA A 214 -8.53 15.17 -14.34
N ILE A 215 -8.97 14.92 -13.09
CA ILE A 215 -10.37 14.72 -12.70
C ILE A 215 -11.20 15.94 -13.10
N ASP A 216 -10.74 17.16 -12.82
CA ASP A 216 -11.44 18.39 -13.16
C ASP A 216 -11.65 18.54 -14.67
N CYS A 217 -10.70 18.10 -15.49
CA CYS A 217 -10.84 18.08 -16.94
C CYS A 217 -11.83 16.99 -17.40
N TRP A 218 -11.73 15.78 -16.84
CA TRP A 218 -12.61 14.66 -17.20
C TRP A 218 -14.06 14.89 -16.79
N LEU A 219 -14.32 15.59 -15.67
CA LEU A 219 -15.67 16.00 -15.28
C LEU A 219 -16.33 16.87 -16.35
N GLN A 220 -15.58 17.82 -16.92
CA GLN A 220 -16.08 18.66 -18.01
C GLN A 220 -16.27 17.87 -19.32
N LEU A 221 -15.42 16.88 -19.58
CA LEU A 221 -15.49 16.01 -20.76
C LEU A 221 -16.64 15.00 -20.68
N ALA A 222 -17.05 14.59 -19.48
CA ALA A 222 -18.21 13.73 -19.27
C ALA A 222 -19.55 14.44 -19.54
N ASP A 223 -19.58 15.78 -19.52
CA ASP A 223 -20.76 16.58 -19.88
C ASP A 223 -20.88 16.72 -21.40
N THR A 224 -21.20 15.61 -22.10
CA THR A 224 -21.36 15.57 -23.55
C THR A 224 -22.48 14.61 -23.96
N ASP A 225 -23.13 14.93 -25.08
CA ASP A 225 -24.14 14.05 -25.70
C ASP A 225 -23.50 12.87 -26.47
N ASN A 226 -22.20 12.93 -26.73
CA ASN A 226 -21.49 11.83 -27.39
C ASN A 226 -21.22 10.69 -26.41
N VAL A 227 -22.02 9.63 -26.51
CA VAL A 227 -22.00 8.47 -25.61
C VAL A 227 -20.58 7.86 -25.50
N GLN A 228 -19.87 7.73 -26.62
CA GLN A 228 -18.51 7.16 -26.61
C GLN A 228 -17.52 8.04 -25.85
N LYS A 229 -17.56 9.36 -26.08
CA LYS A 229 -16.67 10.30 -25.37
C LYS A 229 -17.02 10.37 -23.89
N ARG A 230 -18.31 10.36 -23.55
CA ARG A 230 -18.78 10.36 -22.17
C ARG A 230 -18.31 9.11 -21.44
N SER A 231 -18.55 7.92 -21.99
CA SER A 231 -18.09 6.67 -21.40
C SER A 231 -16.56 6.63 -21.17
N CYS A 232 -15.76 7.11 -22.14
CA CYS A 232 -14.32 7.19 -21.97
C CYS A 232 -13.90 8.15 -20.86
N ALA A 233 -14.55 9.33 -20.75
CA ALA A 233 -14.29 10.29 -19.69
C ALA A 233 -14.69 9.75 -18.31
N GLU A 234 -15.81 9.04 -18.22
CA GLU A 234 -16.28 8.40 -17.00
C GLU A 234 -15.35 7.25 -16.54
N TYR A 235 -14.78 6.49 -17.49
CA TYR A 235 -13.72 5.51 -17.18
C TYR A 235 -12.47 6.19 -16.60
N ASP A 236 -12.01 7.28 -17.22
CA ASP A 236 -10.84 8.01 -16.74
C ASP A 236 -11.12 8.71 -15.40
N LEU A 237 -12.37 9.19 -15.14
CA LEU A 237 -12.81 9.65 -13.83
C LEU A 237 -12.71 8.55 -12.77
N ALA A 238 -13.13 7.32 -13.12
CA ALA A 238 -12.98 6.19 -12.22
C ALA A 238 -11.51 5.91 -11.90
N LEU A 239 -10.63 5.98 -12.90
CA LEU A 239 -9.20 5.85 -12.69
C LEU A 239 -8.64 6.95 -11.79
N GLY A 240 -8.99 8.21 -12.03
CA GLY A 240 -8.58 9.33 -11.18
C GLY A 240 -9.04 9.17 -9.74
N CYS A 241 -10.31 8.84 -9.52
CA CYS A 241 -10.85 8.56 -8.19
C CYS A 241 -10.14 7.40 -7.50
N PHE A 242 -9.80 6.34 -8.24
CA PHE A 242 -9.02 5.22 -7.71
C PHE A 242 -7.63 5.67 -7.24
N MET A 243 -6.95 6.51 -8.01
CA MET A 243 -5.62 7.04 -7.65
C MET A 243 -5.66 7.96 -6.43
N GLU A 244 -6.77 8.66 -6.22
CA GLU A 244 -7.03 9.49 -5.03
C GLU A 244 -7.57 8.67 -3.83
N GLY A 245 -7.66 7.33 -3.95
CA GLY A 245 -8.16 6.45 -2.88
C GLY A 245 -9.68 6.49 -2.67
N GLN A 246 -10.43 7.12 -3.57
CA GLN A 246 -11.88 7.25 -3.52
C GLN A 246 -12.55 6.03 -4.18
N TYR A 247 -12.32 4.84 -3.64
CA TYR A 247 -12.64 3.57 -4.29
C TYR A 247 -14.14 3.39 -4.57
N GLN A 248 -15.01 3.80 -3.65
CA GLN A 248 -16.45 3.70 -3.85
C GLN A 248 -16.91 4.59 -5.03
N LEU A 249 -16.43 5.83 -5.09
CA LEU A 249 -16.73 6.75 -6.16
C LEU A 249 -16.15 6.28 -7.51
N ALA A 250 -14.98 5.63 -7.48
CA ALA A 250 -14.41 5.02 -8.66
C ALA A 250 -15.30 3.91 -9.25
N LEU A 251 -15.92 3.06 -8.40
CA LEU A 251 -16.89 2.07 -8.87
C LEU A 251 -18.14 2.70 -9.47
N GLU A 252 -18.66 3.78 -8.87
CA GLU A 252 -19.83 4.49 -9.38
C GLU A 252 -19.59 5.10 -10.77
N TRP A 253 -18.38 5.65 -11.01
CA TRP A 253 -18.02 6.15 -12.33
C TRP A 253 -17.84 5.00 -13.35
N LEU A 254 -17.26 3.85 -12.96
CA LEU A 254 -17.21 2.68 -13.84
C LEU A 254 -18.60 2.15 -14.19
N ASP A 255 -19.53 2.16 -13.25
CA ASP A 255 -20.90 1.70 -13.50
C ASP A 255 -21.60 2.62 -14.54
N ARG A 256 -21.37 3.91 -14.49
CA ARG A 256 -21.87 4.87 -15.50
C ARG A 256 -21.23 4.62 -16.87
N SER A 257 -19.90 4.52 -16.91
CA SER A 257 -19.16 4.24 -18.14
C SER A 257 -19.65 2.95 -18.80
N ASP A 258 -19.81 1.86 -18.02
CA ASP A 258 -20.28 0.56 -18.52
C ASP A 258 -21.75 0.60 -18.97
N ALA A 259 -22.59 1.44 -18.36
CA ALA A 259 -23.99 1.63 -18.75
C ALA A 259 -24.12 2.39 -20.08
N ASP A 260 -23.25 3.35 -20.35
CA ASP A 260 -23.21 4.09 -21.61
C ASP A 260 -22.62 3.24 -22.73
N MET A 261 -21.38 2.82 -22.60
CA MET A 261 -20.68 1.97 -23.55
C MET A 261 -19.48 1.30 -22.86
N PRO A 262 -19.46 -0.03 -22.67
CA PRO A 262 -18.38 -0.70 -21.97
C PRO A 262 -17.00 -0.43 -22.58
N VAL A 263 -16.09 0.08 -21.75
CA VAL A 263 -14.68 0.27 -22.10
C VAL A 263 -13.92 -1.01 -21.83
N TYR A 264 -13.05 -1.40 -22.76
CA TYR A 264 -12.30 -2.68 -22.66
C TYR A 264 -11.52 -2.82 -21.34
N MET A 265 -10.93 -1.73 -20.83
CA MET A 265 -10.13 -1.72 -19.61
C MET A 265 -10.95 -1.66 -18.31
N SER A 266 -12.27 -1.43 -18.37
CA SER A 266 -13.15 -1.32 -17.18
C SER A 266 -13.06 -2.53 -16.26
N LYS A 267 -12.99 -3.73 -16.81
CA LYS A 267 -12.94 -4.97 -16.02
C LYS A 267 -11.67 -5.08 -15.18
N ASP A 268 -10.52 -4.70 -15.74
CA ASP A 268 -9.24 -4.75 -15.03
C ASP A 268 -9.20 -3.70 -13.92
N LEU A 269 -9.61 -2.47 -14.22
CA LEU A 269 -9.69 -1.41 -13.22
C LEU A 269 -10.66 -1.76 -12.09
N ARG A 270 -11.84 -2.28 -12.41
CA ARG A 270 -12.84 -2.73 -11.42
C ARG A 270 -12.27 -3.80 -10.49
N LYS A 271 -11.54 -4.77 -11.03
CA LYS A 271 -10.88 -5.81 -10.23
C LYS A 271 -9.90 -5.19 -9.24
N LYS A 272 -9.04 -4.27 -9.71
CA LYS A 272 -8.06 -3.57 -8.87
C LYS A 272 -8.72 -2.74 -7.76
N ILE A 273 -9.81 -2.03 -8.07
CA ILE A 273 -10.58 -1.26 -7.09
C ILE A 273 -11.13 -2.19 -5.99
N ILE A 274 -11.76 -3.29 -6.37
CA ILE A 274 -12.35 -4.25 -5.41
C ILE A 274 -11.27 -4.88 -4.53
N GLU A 275 -10.09 -5.15 -5.07
CA GLU A 275 -8.94 -5.68 -4.31
C GLU A 275 -8.44 -4.69 -3.27
N ARG A 276 -8.51 -3.37 -3.52
CA ARG A 276 -8.11 -2.32 -2.58
C ARG A 276 -9.16 -2.01 -1.51
N MET A 277 -10.41 -2.44 -1.70
CA MET A 277 -11.50 -2.24 -0.73
C MET A 277 -11.58 -3.37 0.32
N LYS A 278 -10.84 -4.45 0.13
CA LYS A 278 -10.78 -5.58 1.07
C LYS A 278 -9.82 -5.30 2.21
#